data_65e2e330dbf7d677358640c85d564bad
#
_entry.id   65e2e330dbf7d677358640c85d564bad
#
_cell.length_a   1.000
_cell.length_b   1.000
_cell.length_c   1.000
_cell.angle_alpha   90.00
_cell.angle_beta   90.00
_cell.angle_gamma   90.00
#
_symmetry.space_group_name_H-M   'P 1'
#
loop_
_entity.id
_entity.type
_entity.pdbx_description
1 polymer ?
#
loop_
_entity_poly.entity_id
_entity_poly.type
_entity_poly.pdbx_seq_one_letter_code
_entity_poly.pdbx_strand_id
1 'polypeptide(L)'
;MGKLYVITGDDEFAVKERSRALAIELGGEALEENPAVEIIPGDSDSLKPDEIARRFLEAMRTPPFLCASKLVWLRHFLNFDVFNAKDPVPVYTEVQSLLTAPLSEELTVLADGFNLDMRKQFGKALKSAKIEIEVLNLPKTNDRRYAEDRRMSIRAVCQ
;
A
#
# COMPACT_ATOMS: atom_id res chain seq x y z
N MET A 1 -14.89 12.74 -2.29
CA MET A 1 -13.53 12.46 -2.82
C MET A 1 -13.07 11.08 -2.41
N GLY A 2 -12.49 10.34 -3.35
CA GLY A 2 -11.84 9.08 -3.04
C GLY A 2 -10.65 9.26 -2.13
N LYS A 3 -10.27 8.20 -1.44
CA LYS A 3 -9.17 8.23 -0.49
C LYS A 3 -8.06 7.27 -0.88
N LEU A 4 -6.83 7.68 -0.59
CA LEU A 4 -5.66 6.83 -0.73
C LEU A 4 -5.02 6.62 0.63
N TYR A 5 -4.81 5.34 0.96
CA TYR A 5 -4.12 4.92 2.18
C TYR A 5 -2.84 4.22 1.79
N VAL A 6 -1.73 4.59 2.42
CA VAL A 6 -0.44 3.92 2.21
C VAL A 6 0.08 3.43 3.55
N ILE A 7 0.40 2.15 3.62
CA ILE A 7 0.97 1.53 4.82
C ILE A 7 2.32 0.95 4.44
N THR A 8 3.36 1.33 5.14
CA THR A 8 4.71 0.88 4.87
C THR A 8 5.52 0.75 6.16
N GLY A 9 6.74 0.27 6.06
CA GLY A 9 7.66 0.14 7.18
C GLY A 9 8.60 -1.03 7.00
N ASP A 10 9.51 -1.19 7.95
CA ASP A 10 10.44 -2.33 7.98
C ASP A 10 9.93 -3.49 8.84
N ASP A 11 8.84 -3.29 9.58
CA ASP A 11 8.17 -4.38 10.31
C ASP A 11 7.15 -5.04 9.39
N GLU A 12 7.61 -6.03 8.61
CA GLU A 12 6.79 -6.71 7.61
C GLU A 12 5.51 -7.31 8.20
N PHE A 13 5.61 -7.91 9.37
CA PHE A 13 4.46 -8.52 10.02
C PHE A 13 3.41 -7.47 10.38
N ALA A 14 3.83 -6.37 11.01
CA ALA A 14 2.93 -5.29 11.39
C ALA A 14 2.29 -4.64 10.17
N VAL A 15 3.04 -4.44 9.09
CA VAL A 15 2.52 -3.88 7.83
C VAL A 15 1.42 -4.79 7.27
N LYS A 16 1.65 -6.09 7.20
CA LYS A 16 0.67 -7.05 6.67
C LYS A 16 -0.60 -7.11 7.53
N GLU A 17 -0.43 -7.17 8.85
CA GLU A 17 -1.56 -7.21 9.79
C GLU A 17 -2.40 -5.93 9.69
N ARG A 18 -1.76 -4.77 9.71
CA ARG A 18 -2.46 -3.48 9.64
C ARG A 18 -3.17 -3.31 8.30
N SER A 19 -2.51 -3.70 7.21
CA SER A 19 -3.07 -3.58 5.86
C SER A 19 -4.32 -4.44 5.71
N ARG A 20 -4.27 -5.68 6.19
CA ARG A 20 -5.44 -6.56 6.14
C ARG A 20 -6.58 -6.02 7.01
N ALA A 21 -6.27 -5.53 8.20
CA ALA A 21 -7.28 -4.94 9.09
C ALA A 21 -7.96 -3.74 8.44
N LEU A 22 -7.18 -2.86 7.81
CA LEU A 22 -7.73 -1.69 7.11
C LEU A 22 -8.53 -2.11 5.89
N ALA A 23 -8.05 -3.09 5.13
CA ALA A 23 -8.78 -3.60 3.97
C ALA A 23 -10.15 -4.16 4.38
N ILE A 24 -10.21 -4.89 5.48
CA ILE A 24 -11.47 -5.42 6.03
C ILE A 24 -12.38 -4.28 6.48
N GLU A 25 -11.84 -3.27 7.13
CA GLU A 25 -12.59 -2.08 7.54
C GLU A 25 -13.21 -1.37 6.34
N LEU A 26 -12.46 -1.26 5.23
CA LEU A 26 -12.90 -0.56 4.02
C LEU A 26 -13.79 -1.41 3.11
N GLY A 27 -13.52 -2.71 3.01
CA GLY A 27 -14.16 -3.58 2.03
C GLY A 27 -14.98 -4.74 2.59
N GLY A 28 -15.02 -4.94 3.91
CA GLY A 28 -15.74 -6.04 4.54
C GLY A 28 -14.88 -7.28 4.73
N GLU A 29 -15.36 -8.23 5.51
CA GLU A 29 -14.60 -9.43 5.90
C GLU A 29 -14.31 -10.38 4.74
N ALA A 30 -15.21 -10.48 3.79
CA ALA A 30 -15.07 -11.38 2.63
C ALA A 30 -14.42 -10.67 1.45
N LEU A 31 -13.20 -10.15 1.64
CA LEU A 31 -12.49 -9.32 0.65
C LEU A 31 -12.34 -10.02 -0.69
N GLU A 32 -11.91 -11.28 -0.70
CA GLU A 32 -11.61 -12.02 -1.92
C GLU A 32 -12.87 -12.38 -2.72
N GLU A 33 -14.03 -12.36 -2.08
CA GLU A 33 -15.32 -12.68 -2.69
C GLU A 33 -16.13 -11.45 -3.05
N ASN A 34 -15.71 -10.26 -2.59
CA ASN A 34 -16.46 -9.04 -2.80
C ASN A 34 -16.15 -8.44 -4.18
N PRO A 35 -17.17 -8.33 -5.09
CA PRO A 35 -16.93 -7.74 -6.42
C PRO A 35 -16.53 -6.27 -6.39
N ALA A 36 -16.76 -5.58 -5.28
CA ALA A 36 -16.33 -4.19 -5.10
C ALA A 36 -14.87 -4.07 -4.68
N VAL A 37 -14.16 -5.19 -4.47
CA VAL A 37 -12.76 -5.20 -4.05
C VAL A 37 -11.92 -5.88 -5.12
N GLU A 38 -10.90 -5.17 -5.60
CA GLU A 38 -9.91 -5.73 -6.52
C GLU A 38 -8.56 -5.76 -5.82
N ILE A 39 -7.99 -6.96 -5.64
CA ILE A 39 -6.72 -7.18 -4.97
C ILE A 39 -5.64 -7.44 -6.01
N ILE A 40 -4.60 -6.61 -6.01
CA ILE A 40 -3.44 -6.78 -6.88
C ILE A 40 -2.30 -7.31 -6.01
N PRO A 41 -1.88 -8.58 -6.17
CA PRO A 41 -0.79 -9.12 -5.35
C PRO A 41 0.54 -8.50 -5.75
N GLY A 42 1.07 -7.64 -4.89
CA GLY A 42 2.32 -6.91 -5.14
C GLY A 42 3.58 -7.71 -4.84
N ASP A 43 3.43 -8.87 -4.22
CA ASP A 43 4.52 -9.78 -3.87
C ASP A 43 4.55 -11.04 -4.76
N SER A 44 3.88 -11.01 -5.89
CA SER A 44 3.81 -12.14 -6.80
C SER A 44 5.17 -12.47 -7.41
N ASP A 45 5.61 -13.72 -7.29
CA ASP A 45 6.84 -14.20 -7.90
C ASP A 45 6.74 -14.38 -9.41
N SER A 46 5.52 -14.49 -9.93
CA SER A 46 5.28 -14.74 -11.35
C SER A 46 5.18 -13.48 -12.19
N LEU A 47 5.10 -12.31 -11.56
CA LEU A 47 4.92 -11.02 -12.23
C LEU A 47 6.10 -10.09 -11.96
N LYS A 48 6.51 -9.35 -12.98
CA LYS A 48 7.53 -8.30 -12.83
C LYS A 48 6.89 -7.05 -12.21
N PRO A 49 7.69 -6.18 -11.56
CA PRO A 49 7.14 -4.96 -10.94
C PRO A 49 6.34 -4.08 -11.90
N ASP A 50 6.77 -3.96 -13.16
CA ASP A 50 6.05 -3.16 -14.15
C ASP A 50 4.70 -3.79 -14.54
N GLU A 51 4.62 -5.12 -14.56
CA GLU A 51 3.36 -5.81 -14.82
C GLU A 51 2.37 -5.62 -13.66
N ILE A 52 2.87 -5.69 -12.42
CA ILE A 52 2.08 -5.41 -11.22
C ILE A 52 1.57 -3.97 -11.26
N ALA A 53 2.45 -3.03 -11.58
CA ALA A 53 2.08 -1.61 -11.68
C ALA A 53 1.03 -1.39 -12.75
N ARG A 54 1.14 -2.07 -13.89
CA ARG A 54 0.15 -1.96 -14.96
C ARG A 54 -1.23 -2.46 -14.53
N ARG A 55 -1.27 -3.59 -13.83
CA ARG A 55 -2.53 -4.13 -13.29
C ARG A 55 -3.16 -3.17 -12.27
N PHE A 56 -2.32 -2.59 -11.43
CA PHE A 56 -2.76 -1.61 -10.45
C PHE A 56 -3.33 -0.36 -11.15
N LEU A 57 -2.64 0.13 -12.17
CA LEU A 57 -3.10 1.27 -12.96
C LEU A 57 -4.45 0.99 -13.62
N GLU A 58 -4.60 -0.16 -14.25
CA GLU A 58 -5.85 -0.56 -14.89
C GLU A 58 -6.99 -0.68 -13.87
N ALA A 59 -6.71 -1.25 -12.71
CA ALA A 59 -7.70 -1.39 -11.64
C ALA A 59 -8.20 -0.02 -11.16
N MET A 60 -7.29 0.95 -11.01
CA MET A 60 -7.65 2.30 -10.60
C MET A 60 -8.46 3.05 -11.67
N ARG A 61 -8.19 2.78 -12.94
CA ARG A 61 -8.88 3.43 -14.07
C ARG A 61 -10.23 2.80 -14.41
N THR A 62 -10.43 1.56 -14.00
CA THR A 62 -11.69 0.85 -14.31
C THR A 62 -12.76 1.26 -13.29
N PRO A 63 -13.88 1.85 -13.74
CA PRO A 63 -14.97 2.23 -12.83
C PRO A 63 -15.57 1.01 -12.13
N PRO A 64 -16.22 1.20 -10.96
CA PRO A 64 -16.93 0.10 -10.32
C PRO A 64 -18.05 -0.41 -11.21
N PHE A 65 -18.20 -1.75 -11.24
CA PHE A 65 -19.23 -2.42 -12.02
C PHE A 65 -20.20 -3.09 -11.05
N LEU A 66 -21.49 -2.76 -11.19
CA LEU A 66 -22.57 -3.26 -10.33
C LEU A 66 -22.45 -2.85 -8.85
N CYS A 67 -21.55 -1.94 -8.53
CA CYS A 67 -21.33 -1.45 -7.18
C CYS A 67 -21.24 0.07 -7.18
N ALA A 68 -21.60 0.70 -6.07
CA ALA A 68 -21.53 2.16 -5.93
C ALA A 68 -20.11 2.67 -5.78
N SER A 69 -19.21 1.83 -5.24
CA SER A 69 -17.82 2.20 -4.99
C SER A 69 -16.91 0.99 -5.17
N LYS A 70 -15.61 1.24 -5.26
CA LYS A 70 -14.60 0.22 -5.50
C LYS A 70 -13.40 0.45 -4.59
N LEU A 71 -12.89 -0.65 -4.01
CA LEU A 71 -11.62 -0.66 -3.29
C LEU A 71 -10.59 -1.38 -4.16
N VAL A 72 -9.46 -0.72 -4.43
CA VAL A 72 -8.30 -1.35 -5.06
C VAL A 72 -7.21 -1.48 -4.03
N TRP A 73 -6.75 -2.70 -3.79
CA TRP A 73 -5.71 -2.99 -2.81
C TRP A 73 -4.47 -3.52 -3.52
N LEU A 74 -3.41 -2.70 -3.57
CA LEU A 74 -2.09 -3.14 -3.98
C LEU A 74 -1.44 -3.77 -2.76
N ARG A 75 -1.49 -5.12 -2.70
CA ARG A 75 -1.14 -5.88 -1.50
C ARG A 75 0.33 -6.25 -1.48
N HIS A 76 1.03 -5.78 -0.44
CA HIS A 76 2.41 -6.19 -0.13
C HIS A 76 3.39 -5.95 -1.28
N PHE A 77 3.41 -4.72 -1.80
CA PHE A 77 4.31 -4.37 -2.90
C PHE A 77 5.77 -4.33 -2.42
N LEU A 78 6.64 -5.08 -3.11
CA LEU A 78 8.03 -5.27 -2.67
C LEU A 78 8.99 -4.24 -3.25
N ASN A 79 8.58 -3.48 -4.26
CA ASN A 79 9.50 -2.72 -5.09
C ASN A 79 9.14 -1.24 -5.22
N PHE A 80 8.75 -0.58 -4.13
CA PHE A 80 8.40 0.85 -4.17
C PHE A 80 9.52 1.72 -4.74
N ASP A 81 10.77 1.27 -4.68
CA ASP A 81 11.91 2.05 -5.17
C ASP A 81 11.90 2.22 -6.71
N VAL A 82 11.13 1.41 -7.44
CA VAL A 82 10.97 1.58 -8.89
C VAL A 82 10.41 2.96 -9.25
N PHE A 83 9.64 3.57 -8.34
CA PHE A 83 9.07 4.90 -8.56
C PHE A 83 10.12 6.01 -8.44
N ASN A 84 11.31 5.71 -7.92
CA ASN A 84 12.39 6.68 -7.74
C ASN A 84 13.44 6.62 -8.84
N ALA A 85 13.26 5.80 -9.87
CA ALA A 85 14.21 5.67 -10.97
C ALA A 85 14.33 6.97 -11.75
N LYS A 86 15.55 7.30 -12.22
CA LYS A 86 15.78 8.52 -13.02
C LYS A 86 15.06 8.49 -14.35
N ASP A 87 15.07 7.30 -15.00
CA ASP A 87 14.37 7.08 -16.28
C ASP A 87 13.31 6.00 -16.04
N PRO A 88 12.19 6.37 -15.41
CA PRO A 88 11.18 5.35 -15.07
C PRO A 88 10.48 4.82 -16.30
N VAL A 89 10.11 3.55 -16.25
CA VAL A 89 9.18 2.98 -17.23
C VAL A 89 7.89 3.80 -17.15
N PRO A 90 7.26 4.14 -18.29
CA PRO A 90 6.09 5.03 -18.28
C PRO A 90 4.96 4.64 -17.34
N VAL A 91 4.74 3.34 -17.11
CA VAL A 91 3.68 2.89 -16.19
C VAL A 91 3.89 3.42 -14.77
N TYR A 92 5.13 3.53 -14.30
CA TYR A 92 5.39 4.06 -12.95
C TYR A 92 5.04 5.53 -12.84
N THR A 93 5.34 6.30 -13.87
CA THR A 93 4.97 7.72 -13.93
C THR A 93 3.46 7.89 -13.92
N GLU A 94 2.74 7.06 -14.67
CA GLU A 94 1.28 7.10 -14.73
C GLU A 94 0.65 6.72 -13.40
N VAL A 95 1.16 5.69 -12.73
CA VAL A 95 0.69 5.29 -11.40
C VAL A 95 0.91 6.42 -10.41
N GLN A 96 2.10 7.00 -10.37
CA GLN A 96 2.41 8.11 -9.48
C GLN A 96 1.49 9.30 -9.72
N SER A 97 1.24 9.63 -10.98
CA SER A 97 0.34 10.73 -11.33
C SER A 97 -1.08 10.50 -10.80
N LEU A 98 -1.60 9.28 -10.92
CA LEU A 98 -2.91 8.95 -10.37
C LEU A 98 -2.93 9.00 -8.85
N LEU A 99 -1.90 8.49 -8.19
CA LEU A 99 -1.85 8.45 -6.73
C LEU A 99 -1.73 9.85 -6.12
N THR A 100 -1.11 10.78 -6.81
CA THR A 100 -0.91 12.14 -6.31
C THR A 100 -1.97 13.13 -6.77
N ALA A 101 -2.87 12.71 -7.65
CA ALA A 101 -4.02 13.51 -8.08
C ALA A 101 -5.26 13.17 -7.23
N PRO A 102 -6.27 14.04 -7.17
CA PRO A 102 -7.52 13.70 -6.50
C PRO A 102 -8.17 12.46 -7.14
N LEU A 103 -8.50 11.47 -6.32
CA LEU A 103 -9.19 10.28 -6.78
C LEU A 103 -10.68 10.53 -6.93
N SER A 104 -11.35 9.79 -7.83
CA SER A 104 -12.79 9.88 -7.96
C SER A 104 -13.47 9.42 -6.66
N GLU A 105 -14.66 9.94 -6.39
CA GLU A 105 -15.39 9.65 -5.15
C GLU A 105 -15.71 8.17 -4.96
N GLU A 106 -15.86 7.45 -6.04
CA GLU A 106 -16.18 6.01 -6.05
C GLU A 106 -14.97 5.11 -5.84
N LEU A 107 -13.76 5.67 -5.81
CA LEU A 107 -12.53 4.89 -5.71
C LEU A 107 -11.82 5.12 -4.38
N THR A 108 -11.56 4.01 -3.67
CA THR A 108 -10.66 3.99 -2.52
C THR A 108 -9.48 3.10 -2.87
N VAL A 109 -8.28 3.56 -2.58
CA VAL A 109 -7.05 2.82 -2.87
C VAL A 109 -6.30 2.56 -1.57
N LEU A 110 -5.89 1.32 -1.38
CA LEU A 110 -4.99 0.93 -0.31
C LEU A 110 -3.73 0.34 -0.95
N ALA A 111 -2.58 0.92 -0.67
CA ALA A 111 -1.30 0.40 -1.11
C ALA A 111 -0.45 0.12 0.11
N ASP A 112 0.01 -1.11 0.26
CA ASP A 112 0.94 -1.45 1.31
C ASP A 112 2.16 -2.14 0.74
N GLY A 113 3.26 -2.00 1.45
CA GLY A 113 4.51 -2.61 1.07
C GLY A 113 5.60 -2.24 2.05
N PHE A 114 6.82 -2.70 1.77
CA PHE A 114 7.90 -2.60 2.73
C PHE A 114 8.94 -1.59 2.29
N ASN A 115 9.51 -0.90 3.27
CA ASN A 115 10.68 -0.05 3.06
C ASN A 115 10.50 1.06 2.02
N LEU A 116 9.30 1.67 1.97
CA LEU A 116 9.11 2.88 1.19
C LEU A 116 9.96 3.99 1.81
N ASP A 117 10.95 4.48 1.07
CA ASP A 117 11.82 5.54 1.56
C ASP A 117 11.14 6.90 1.43
N MET A 118 10.70 7.44 2.55
CA MET A 118 9.99 8.71 2.60
C MET A 118 10.88 9.92 2.31
N ARG A 119 12.20 9.73 2.26
CA ARG A 119 13.17 10.78 1.93
C ARG A 119 13.38 10.93 0.43
N LYS A 120 13.05 9.91 -0.34
CA LYS A 120 13.19 9.91 -1.80
C LYS A 120 11.98 10.58 -2.47
N GLN A 121 12.11 10.82 -3.77
CA GLN A 121 11.14 11.56 -4.56
C GLN A 121 9.71 11.04 -4.44
N PHE A 122 9.52 9.74 -4.54
CA PHE A 122 8.19 9.15 -4.49
C PHE A 122 7.53 9.37 -3.12
N GLY A 123 8.25 9.11 -2.04
CA GLY A 123 7.74 9.34 -0.69
C GLY A 123 7.39 10.81 -0.45
N LYS A 124 8.25 11.72 -0.92
CA LYS A 124 7.99 13.16 -0.82
C LYS A 124 6.75 13.58 -1.62
N ALA A 125 6.56 13.01 -2.80
CA ALA A 125 5.38 13.29 -3.62
C ALA A 125 4.10 12.85 -2.92
N LEU A 126 4.10 11.68 -2.28
CA LEU A 126 2.96 11.20 -1.52
C LEU A 126 2.64 12.11 -0.33
N LYS A 127 3.66 12.55 0.40
CA LYS A 127 3.48 13.49 1.51
C LYS A 127 2.89 14.82 1.04
N SER A 128 3.36 15.34 -0.08
CA SER A 128 2.86 16.60 -0.64
C SER A 128 1.40 16.51 -1.08
N ALA A 129 0.95 15.33 -1.46
CA ALA A 129 -0.43 15.10 -1.87
C ALA A 129 -1.40 14.93 -0.69
N LYS A 130 -0.91 15.04 0.54
CA LYS A 130 -1.72 14.92 1.77
C LYS A 130 -2.45 13.59 1.90
N ILE A 131 -1.75 12.52 1.52
CA ILE A 131 -2.26 11.15 1.58
C ILE A 131 -2.08 10.61 3.01
N GLU A 132 -2.99 9.76 3.45
CA GLU A 132 -2.84 9.10 4.74
C GLU A 132 -1.76 8.02 4.64
N ILE A 133 -0.62 8.27 5.29
CA ILE A 133 0.53 7.36 5.28
C ILE A 133 0.79 6.88 6.70
N GLU A 134 0.84 5.56 6.87
CA GLU A 134 1.15 4.94 8.15
C GLU A 134 2.49 4.19 8.00
N VAL A 135 3.43 4.48 8.89
CA VAL A 135 4.77 3.87 8.85
C VAL A 135 4.96 3.02 10.10
N LEU A 136 5.20 1.73 9.90
CA LEU A 136 5.33 0.74 10.98
C LEU A 136 6.73 0.15 10.95
N ASN A 137 7.59 0.66 11.81
CA ASN A 137 8.99 0.25 11.88
C ASN A 137 9.30 -0.51 13.16
N LEU A 138 10.26 -1.43 13.05
CA LEU A 138 10.81 -2.09 14.22
C LEU A 138 11.56 -1.08 15.08
N PRO A 139 11.57 -1.23 16.41
CA PRO A 139 12.39 -0.38 17.27
C PRO A 139 13.87 -0.50 16.92
N LYS A 140 14.64 0.58 17.14
CA LYS A 140 16.07 0.61 16.81
C LYS A 140 16.90 -0.28 17.75
N THR A 141 17.88 -0.99 17.16
CA THR A 141 18.59 -2.10 17.79
C THR A 141 19.61 -1.79 18.87
N ASN A 142 20.00 -0.52 19.08
CA ASN A 142 21.13 -0.17 19.93
C ASN A 142 20.78 0.07 21.40
N ASP A 143 19.57 -0.25 21.81
CA ASP A 143 19.08 -0.01 23.16
C ASP A 143 18.56 -1.32 23.77
N ARG A 144 18.81 -1.52 25.05
CA ARG A 144 18.20 -2.65 25.79
C ARG A 144 16.69 -2.61 25.72
N ARG A 145 16.11 -1.42 25.65
CA ARG A 145 14.66 -1.23 25.47
C ARG A 145 14.16 -1.85 24.16
N TYR A 146 14.99 -1.86 23.13
CA TYR A 146 14.64 -2.44 21.84
C TYR A 146 14.23 -3.91 21.96
N ALA A 147 15.01 -4.71 22.68
CA ALA A 147 14.71 -6.13 22.82
C ALA A 147 13.42 -6.35 23.63
N GLU A 148 13.20 -5.55 24.66
CA GLU A 148 11.98 -5.65 25.48
C GLU A 148 10.75 -5.18 24.69
N ASP A 149 10.84 -4.04 24.03
CA ASP A 149 9.75 -3.50 23.22
C ASP A 149 9.38 -4.45 22.09
N ARG A 150 10.36 -5.07 21.46
CA ARG A 150 10.13 -6.07 20.41
C ARG A 150 9.41 -7.29 20.95
N ARG A 151 9.78 -7.78 22.15
CA ARG A 151 9.09 -8.90 22.80
C ARG A 151 7.65 -8.53 23.13
N MET A 152 7.42 -7.33 23.64
CA MET A 152 6.08 -6.84 23.93
C MET A 152 5.23 -6.74 22.69
N SER A 153 5.78 -6.20 21.60
CA SER A 153 5.07 -6.08 20.33
C SER A 153 4.67 -7.45 19.78
N ILE A 154 5.57 -8.42 19.84
CA ILE A 154 5.28 -9.79 19.42
C ILE A 154 4.19 -10.42 20.27
N ARG A 155 4.24 -10.24 21.59
CA ARG A 155 3.21 -10.75 22.50
C ARG A 155 1.84 -10.12 22.23
N ALA A 156 1.80 -8.81 22.00
CA ALA A 156 0.56 -8.10 21.70
C ALA A 156 -0.06 -8.63 20.40
N VAL A 157 0.75 -8.95 19.41
CA VAL A 157 0.30 -9.48 18.14
C VAL A 157 -0.19 -10.93 18.27
N CYS A 158 0.45 -11.73 19.10
CA CYS A 158 0.08 -13.14 19.31
C CYS A 158 -1.14 -13.34 20.21
N GLN A 159 -1.58 -12.30 20.90
CA GLN A 159 -2.78 -12.33 21.70
C GLN A 159 -4.01 -11.97 20.87
#